data_8f406d1cb0fc90fc3e223410becc5b27
#
_entry.id   8f406d1cb0fc90fc3e223410becc5b27
#
_cell.length_a   1.000
_cell.length_b   1.000
_cell.length_c   1.000
_cell.angle_alpha   90.00
_cell.angle_beta   90.00
_cell.angle_gamma   90.00
#
_symmetry.space_group_name_H-M   'P 1'
#
loop_
_entity.id
_entity.type
_entity.pdbx_description
1 polymer ?
#
loop_
_entity_poly.entity_id
_entity_poly.type
_entity_poly.pdbx_seq_one_letter_code
_entity_poly.pdbx_strand_id
1 'polypeptide(L)'
;MIRLNVILLTCLLPILSAVNAEERMISKAELTDRVLGFWNGQLLGNYIGFPFENLYSEDAIPVLVERIYTADYEGEVQLKINNNDRRGHIPILARSLGGAFSDDDTDIEFVTLHAVEKYGLGITYPEITEAWKTHINDFIWVANREARNLMDQGFVAPDTGRKENNKHWFQIDPQLVNEIWSAFYPGMIEQATERALWGARITNDDWGTHPTMAYAAMISAAFFEDDIEELVKLAVDAVPNTGPFAEGIRDVIRWHEQHDDWRVTRQLIHDKYWAYKSTELEAPVSIVSSLNNGLTGIMALLYGEGEYTKTVGIATSAGYDSDNQAATLGGLIGTMRGMTGLNADVVTRMKTLDASWEWEEPFNDTYVNISRDEIALRTPITEIAARIVVIAEQAIRDNGGRMIHKNGEIYYVINSDI
;
A
#
# COMPACT_ATOMS: atom_id res chain seq x y z
N MET A 1 -50.29 -43.31 35.23
CA MET A 1 -49.06 -42.68 35.69
C MET A 1 -48.20 -42.36 34.45
N ILE A 2 -48.31 -41.12 33.96
CA ILE A 2 -47.57 -40.64 32.79
C ILE A 2 -46.29 -39.93 33.32
N ARG A 3 -45.11 -40.43 32.97
CA ARG A 3 -43.83 -39.79 33.34
C ARG A 3 -43.49 -38.72 32.27
N LEU A 4 -43.48 -37.48 32.70
CA LEU A 4 -43.03 -36.33 31.91
C LEU A 4 -41.48 -36.32 31.97
N ASN A 5 -40.80 -36.54 30.83
CA ASN A 5 -39.38 -36.31 30.69
C ASN A 5 -39.14 -34.84 30.31
N VAL A 6 -38.56 -34.08 31.22
CA VAL A 6 -38.08 -32.71 30.95
C VAL A 6 -36.72 -32.81 30.31
N ILE A 7 -36.61 -32.45 29.04
CA ILE A 7 -35.33 -32.29 28.35
C ILE A 7 -34.86 -30.87 28.65
N LEU A 8 -33.77 -30.77 29.43
CA LEU A 8 -33.03 -29.50 29.62
C LEU A 8 -32.21 -29.23 28.37
N LEU A 9 -32.63 -28.26 27.58
CA LEU A 9 -31.86 -27.74 26.45
C LEU A 9 -30.83 -26.73 26.99
N THR A 10 -29.60 -27.15 27.18
CA THR A 10 -28.45 -26.25 27.47
C THR A 10 -28.07 -25.50 26.20
N CYS A 11 -28.47 -24.23 26.10
CA CYS A 11 -27.94 -23.31 25.10
C CYS A 11 -26.46 -23.03 25.45
N LEU A 12 -25.55 -23.65 24.72
CA LEU A 12 -24.17 -23.19 24.65
C LEU A 12 -24.18 -21.88 23.82
N LEU A 13 -24.07 -20.75 24.50
CA LEU A 13 -23.68 -19.50 23.89
C LEU A 13 -22.21 -19.66 23.44
N PRO A 14 -21.86 -19.31 22.18
CA PRO A 14 -20.47 -19.23 21.81
C PRO A 14 -19.83 -18.11 22.64
N ILE A 15 -18.81 -18.44 23.39
CA ILE A 15 -17.91 -17.45 23.99
C ILE A 15 -17.14 -16.86 22.79
N LEU A 16 -17.60 -15.71 22.28
CA LEU A 16 -16.73 -14.84 21.50
C LEU A 16 -15.57 -14.50 22.45
N SER A 17 -14.40 -15.00 22.16
CA SER A 17 -13.16 -14.48 22.72
C SER A 17 -13.09 -13.02 22.26
N ALA A 18 -13.42 -12.10 23.15
CA ALA A 18 -13.07 -10.69 22.97
C ALA A 18 -11.55 -10.69 22.89
N VAL A 19 -11.00 -10.35 21.73
CA VAL A 19 -9.61 -9.91 21.62
C VAL A 19 -9.54 -8.74 22.58
N ASN A 20 -8.72 -8.86 23.63
CA ASN A 20 -8.50 -7.75 24.55
C ASN A 20 -7.73 -6.68 23.79
N ALA A 21 -8.43 -5.67 23.30
CA ALA A 21 -7.79 -4.50 22.72
C ALA A 21 -6.84 -3.91 23.77
N GLU A 22 -5.56 -3.82 23.44
CA GLU A 22 -4.55 -3.20 24.28
C GLU A 22 -4.53 -1.69 24.02
N GLU A 23 -4.50 -0.89 25.08
CA GLU A 23 -4.34 0.56 24.90
C GLU A 23 -2.90 0.87 24.49
N ARG A 24 -2.72 1.42 23.29
CA ARG A 24 -1.46 1.99 22.79
C ARG A 24 -1.52 3.50 22.84
N MET A 25 -0.37 4.13 23.00
CA MET A 25 -0.31 5.61 23.13
C MET A 25 0.75 6.15 22.18
N ILE A 26 0.37 7.15 21.39
CA ILE A 26 1.26 7.88 20.48
C ILE A 26 1.07 9.39 20.66
N SER A 27 2.15 10.16 20.61
CA SER A 27 2.03 11.61 20.62
C SER A 27 1.55 12.13 19.24
N LYS A 28 0.91 13.31 19.24
CA LYS A 28 0.53 13.95 17.96
C LYS A 28 1.74 14.22 17.08
N ALA A 29 2.85 14.62 17.67
CA ALA A 29 4.09 14.85 16.93
C ALA A 29 4.62 13.57 16.27
N GLU A 30 4.65 12.46 17.00
CA GLU A 30 5.07 11.17 16.49
C GLU A 30 4.11 10.64 15.41
N LEU A 31 2.80 10.72 15.64
CA LEU A 31 1.82 10.34 14.62
C LEU A 31 2.02 11.14 13.33
N THR A 32 2.22 12.44 13.44
CA THR A 32 2.48 13.31 12.27
C THR A 32 3.77 12.92 11.56
N ASP A 33 4.83 12.64 12.31
CA ASP A 33 6.13 12.23 11.78
C ASP A 33 6.03 10.88 11.02
N ARG A 34 5.28 9.90 11.57
CA ARG A 34 5.04 8.61 10.93
C ARG A 34 4.19 8.74 9.67
N VAL A 35 3.16 9.59 9.67
CA VAL A 35 2.36 9.89 8.46
C VAL A 35 3.19 10.62 7.39
N LEU A 36 4.09 11.52 7.79
CA LEU A 36 5.05 12.14 6.86
C LEU A 36 6.00 11.09 6.28
N GLY A 37 6.49 10.17 7.11
CA GLY A 37 7.30 9.03 6.68
C GLY A 37 6.57 8.14 5.68
N PHE A 38 5.31 7.83 5.95
CA PHE A 38 4.43 7.07 5.06
C PHE A 38 4.37 7.70 3.66
N TRP A 39 3.93 8.95 3.56
CA TRP A 39 3.72 9.62 2.28
C TRP A 39 5.02 9.85 1.50
N ASN A 40 6.06 10.38 2.17
CA ASN A 40 7.37 10.57 1.53
C ASN A 40 8.03 9.24 1.15
N GLY A 41 7.85 8.21 1.97
CA GLY A 41 8.36 6.86 1.70
C GLY A 41 7.77 6.27 0.43
N GLN A 42 6.45 6.39 0.25
CA GLN A 42 5.78 5.97 -0.99
C GLN A 42 6.35 6.73 -2.20
N LEU A 43 6.40 8.05 -2.14
CA LEU A 43 6.90 8.88 -3.24
C LEU A 43 8.33 8.52 -3.65
N LEU A 44 9.23 8.36 -2.69
CA LEU A 44 10.61 7.97 -3.00
C LEU A 44 10.69 6.56 -3.57
N GLY A 45 9.92 5.63 -3.02
CA GLY A 45 9.82 4.25 -3.53
C GLY A 45 9.36 4.24 -4.98
N ASN A 46 8.30 4.97 -5.30
CA ASN A 46 7.80 5.14 -6.67
C ASN A 46 8.90 5.67 -7.61
N TYR A 47 9.61 6.74 -7.22
CA TYR A 47 10.72 7.29 -8.03
C TYR A 47 11.88 6.33 -8.24
N ILE A 48 12.16 5.44 -7.29
CA ILE A 48 13.20 4.41 -7.42
C ILE A 48 12.74 3.29 -8.36
N GLY A 49 11.48 2.87 -8.25
CA GLY A 49 10.91 1.75 -9.00
C GLY A 49 10.48 2.10 -10.43
N PHE A 50 9.90 3.26 -10.64
CA PHE A 50 9.27 3.71 -11.88
C PHE A 50 10.13 3.57 -13.15
N PRO A 51 11.47 3.82 -13.14
CA PRO A 51 12.30 3.58 -14.31
C PRO A 51 12.33 2.12 -14.78
N PHE A 52 11.96 1.17 -13.93
CA PHE A 52 12.05 -0.26 -14.20
C PHE A 52 10.70 -0.96 -14.35
N GLU A 53 9.62 -0.24 -14.16
CA GLU A 53 8.27 -0.75 -14.17
C GLU A 53 7.97 -1.60 -15.41
N ASN A 54 7.51 -2.84 -15.20
CA ASN A 54 7.14 -3.81 -16.23
C ASN A 54 8.25 -4.18 -17.24
N LEU A 55 9.52 -3.90 -16.96
CA LEU A 55 10.64 -4.24 -17.86
C LEU A 55 11.32 -5.58 -17.55
N TYR A 56 11.12 -6.11 -16.35
CA TYR A 56 11.75 -7.33 -15.87
C TYR A 56 10.71 -8.27 -15.25
N SER A 57 10.32 -9.32 -15.97
CA SER A 57 9.38 -10.34 -15.48
C SER A 57 10.03 -11.70 -15.28
N GLU A 58 10.85 -12.15 -16.26
CA GLU A 58 11.50 -13.46 -16.19
C GLU A 58 12.65 -13.47 -15.18
N ASP A 59 13.54 -12.51 -15.28
CA ASP A 59 14.71 -12.35 -14.42
C ASP A 59 14.57 -11.11 -13.53
N ALA A 60 15.23 -11.13 -12.37
CA ALA A 60 15.43 -9.94 -11.56
C ALA A 60 16.31 -8.90 -12.29
N ILE A 61 16.23 -7.63 -11.87
CA ILE A 61 17.17 -6.61 -12.33
C ILE A 61 18.58 -7.04 -11.91
N PRO A 62 19.59 -6.96 -12.80
CA PRO A 62 20.93 -7.53 -12.55
C PRO A 62 21.74 -6.81 -11.47
N VAL A 63 21.26 -5.66 -10.99
CA VAL A 63 21.85 -4.88 -9.89
C VAL A 63 20.85 -4.70 -8.77
N LEU A 64 21.31 -4.39 -7.56
CA LEU A 64 20.43 -3.90 -6.51
C LEU A 64 20.14 -2.42 -6.76
N VAL A 65 18.86 -2.07 -6.93
CA VAL A 65 18.43 -0.70 -7.26
C VAL A 65 18.26 0.11 -5.98
N GLU A 66 19.31 0.77 -5.55
CA GLU A 66 19.35 1.57 -4.31
C GLU A 66 19.28 3.08 -4.54
N ARG A 67 19.01 3.51 -5.76
CA ARG A 67 18.96 4.92 -6.15
C ARG A 67 17.97 5.17 -7.28
N ILE A 68 17.62 6.43 -7.48
CA ILE A 68 16.87 6.86 -8.66
C ILE A 68 17.78 6.76 -9.90
N TYR A 69 17.30 6.10 -10.94
CA TYR A 69 17.94 6.00 -12.23
C TYR A 69 17.24 6.90 -13.24
N THR A 70 18.04 7.61 -14.04
CA THR A 70 17.54 8.47 -15.12
C THR A 70 17.85 7.85 -16.48
N ALA A 71 17.18 8.33 -17.51
CA ALA A 71 17.29 7.84 -18.89
C ALA A 71 18.68 7.87 -19.48
N ASP A 72 19.54 8.76 -18.99
CA ASP A 72 20.91 8.99 -19.40
C ASP A 72 21.92 8.18 -18.58
N TYR A 73 21.46 7.15 -17.85
CA TYR A 73 22.35 6.25 -17.13
C TYR A 73 23.35 5.56 -18.06
N GLU A 74 24.62 5.84 -17.86
CA GLU A 74 25.78 5.22 -18.53
C GLU A 74 26.62 4.44 -17.51
N GLY A 75 26.18 3.23 -17.13
CA GLY A 75 26.88 2.34 -16.21
C GLY A 75 27.53 1.15 -16.91
N GLU A 76 28.39 0.42 -16.16
CA GLU A 76 29.05 -0.80 -16.66
C GLU A 76 28.02 -1.92 -16.97
N VAL A 77 26.90 -1.95 -16.26
CA VAL A 77 25.81 -2.90 -16.48
C VAL A 77 24.74 -2.25 -17.34
N GLN A 78 24.41 -2.88 -18.45
CA GLN A 78 23.29 -2.43 -19.28
C GLN A 78 21.96 -2.73 -18.59
N LEU A 79 21.20 -1.69 -18.33
CA LEU A 79 19.86 -1.77 -17.75
C LEU A 79 18.79 -1.41 -18.79
N LYS A 80 17.64 -2.09 -18.73
CA LYS A 80 16.44 -1.62 -19.41
C LYS A 80 15.82 -0.57 -18.50
N ILE A 81 15.65 0.65 -18.99
CA ILE A 81 15.12 1.80 -18.24
C ILE A 81 14.04 2.48 -19.07
N ASN A 82 12.89 2.74 -18.45
CA ASN A 82 11.86 3.60 -19.01
C ASN A 82 12.32 5.06 -18.91
N ASN A 83 12.22 5.78 -20.01
CA ASN A 83 12.69 7.15 -20.11
C ASN A 83 11.59 8.18 -19.88
N ASN A 84 10.33 7.74 -20.00
CA ASN A 84 9.16 8.59 -19.91
C ASN A 84 8.17 7.91 -18.99
N ASP A 85 7.31 8.68 -18.36
CA ASP A 85 6.09 8.10 -17.88
C ASP A 85 5.34 7.46 -19.07
N ARG A 86 4.47 6.51 -18.80
CA ARG A 86 3.70 5.82 -19.85
C ARG A 86 2.79 6.75 -20.66
N ARG A 87 2.63 7.97 -20.24
CA ARG A 87 1.84 9.02 -20.89
C ARG A 87 2.60 9.62 -22.08
N GLY A 88 3.92 9.36 -22.17
CA GLY A 88 4.76 9.88 -23.25
C GLY A 88 4.96 11.40 -23.25
N HIS A 89 4.55 12.08 -22.19
CA HIS A 89 4.49 13.53 -22.11
C HIS A 89 5.25 14.13 -20.92
N ILE A 90 5.54 13.35 -19.87
CA ILE A 90 6.23 13.83 -18.67
C ILE A 90 7.53 13.07 -18.54
N PRO A 91 8.66 13.73 -18.78
CA PRO A 91 9.94 13.11 -18.41
C PRO A 91 9.95 12.89 -16.92
N ILE A 92 10.49 11.74 -16.47
CA ILE A 92 10.77 11.46 -15.05
C ILE A 92 11.86 12.41 -14.56
N LEU A 93 11.55 13.69 -14.56
CA LEU A 93 12.41 14.77 -14.11
C LEU A 93 11.54 15.64 -13.20
N ALA A 94 11.54 15.32 -11.91
CA ALA A 94 10.89 16.13 -10.89
C ALA A 94 11.30 17.62 -10.97
N ARG A 95 12.46 17.91 -11.53
CA ARG A 95 12.91 19.27 -11.84
C ARG A 95 11.90 20.08 -12.61
N SER A 96 11.19 19.50 -13.59
CA SER A 96 10.17 20.22 -14.37
C SER A 96 8.90 20.47 -13.59
N LEU A 97 8.65 19.72 -12.51
CA LEU A 97 7.45 19.81 -11.70
C LEU A 97 7.65 20.65 -10.44
N GLY A 98 8.90 20.81 -9.96
CA GLY A 98 9.20 21.52 -8.73
C GLY A 98 8.66 20.85 -7.46
N GLY A 99 8.41 19.54 -7.53
CA GLY A 99 7.92 18.70 -6.44
C GLY A 99 7.77 17.25 -6.89
N ALA A 100 7.32 16.36 -6.01
CA ALA A 100 7.05 14.98 -6.35
C ALA A 100 5.67 14.81 -6.99
N PHE A 101 5.55 13.84 -7.89
CA PHE A 101 4.27 13.34 -8.39
C PHE A 101 4.25 11.81 -8.25
N SER A 102 3.08 11.25 -8.34
CA SER A 102 2.85 9.83 -8.59
C SER A 102 1.95 9.69 -9.81
N ASP A 103 1.94 8.52 -10.43
CA ASP A 103 1.01 8.26 -11.52
C ASP A 103 -0.37 7.82 -11.03
N ASP A 104 -0.81 6.55 -11.13
CA ASP A 104 -2.12 6.13 -10.61
C ASP A 104 -2.09 5.52 -9.21
N ASP A 105 -0.94 5.43 -8.60
CA ASP A 105 -0.77 4.87 -7.26
C ASP A 105 -1.19 5.87 -6.15
N THR A 106 -0.25 6.67 -5.66
CA THR A 106 -0.47 7.61 -4.56
C THR A 106 -1.46 8.74 -4.91
N ASP A 107 -1.65 9.06 -6.20
CA ASP A 107 -2.60 10.11 -6.58
C ASP A 107 -4.07 9.67 -6.44
N ILE A 108 -4.39 8.36 -6.54
CA ILE A 108 -5.72 7.84 -6.20
C ILE A 108 -5.92 7.84 -4.68
N GLU A 109 -4.88 7.62 -3.87
CA GLU A 109 -4.96 7.85 -2.42
C GLU A 109 -5.30 9.31 -2.09
N PHE A 110 -4.75 10.25 -2.84
CA PHE A 110 -5.08 11.67 -2.69
C PHE A 110 -6.55 11.96 -3.02
N VAL A 111 -7.14 11.28 -4.02
CA VAL A 111 -8.59 11.31 -4.28
C VAL A 111 -9.37 10.71 -3.11
N THR A 112 -8.92 9.60 -2.54
CA THR A 112 -9.55 8.96 -1.38
C THR A 112 -9.52 9.89 -0.16
N LEU A 113 -8.40 10.57 0.10
CA LEU A 113 -8.30 11.59 1.16
C LEU A 113 -9.35 12.68 0.96
N HIS A 114 -9.44 13.25 -0.24
CA HIS A 114 -10.42 14.28 -0.57
C HIS A 114 -11.87 13.79 -0.40
N ALA A 115 -12.16 12.56 -0.81
CA ALA A 115 -13.49 11.96 -0.66
C ALA A 115 -13.85 11.73 0.81
N VAL A 116 -12.91 11.25 1.63
CA VAL A 116 -13.14 11.03 3.07
C VAL A 116 -13.31 12.36 3.81
N GLU A 117 -12.60 13.40 3.44
CA GLU A 117 -12.85 14.75 3.99
C GLU A 117 -14.25 15.26 3.70
N LYS A 118 -14.78 14.94 2.52
CA LYS A 118 -16.11 15.39 2.09
C LYS A 118 -17.23 14.57 2.71
N TYR A 119 -17.10 13.25 2.79
CA TYR A 119 -18.16 12.33 3.16
C TYR A 119 -17.97 11.66 4.52
N GLY A 120 -16.78 11.78 5.13
CA GLY A 120 -16.42 11.13 6.38
C GLY A 120 -15.91 9.71 6.21
N LEU A 121 -15.43 9.11 7.32
CA LEU A 121 -14.92 7.73 7.37
C LEU A 121 -15.98 6.67 7.00
N GLY A 122 -17.26 7.00 7.15
CA GLY A 122 -18.37 6.16 6.75
C GLY A 122 -18.74 6.22 5.27
N ILE A 123 -17.90 6.81 4.41
CA ILE A 123 -18.13 6.94 2.96
C ILE A 123 -18.64 5.64 2.34
N THR A 124 -19.66 5.78 1.51
CA THR A 124 -20.38 4.67 0.86
C THR A 124 -19.90 4.42 -0.57
N TYR A 125 -20.24 3.25 -1.13
CA TYR A 125 -19.91 2.95 -2.52
C TYR A 125 -20.49 3.92 -3.55
N PRO A 126 -21.73 4.41 -3.44
CA PRO A 126 -22.21 5.48 -4.33
C PRO A 126 -21.37 6.75 -4.25
N GLU A 127 -20.97 7.17 -3.05
CA GLU A 127 -20.19 8.40 -2.84
C GLU A 127 -18.76 8.29 -3.39
N ILE A 128 -18.08 7.16 -3.16
CA ILE A 128 -16.74 6.95 -3.74
C ILE A 128 -16.81 6.76 -5.27
N THR A 129 -17.85 6.12 -5.80
CA THR A 129 -18.06 6.02 -7.24
C THR A 129 -18.22 7.40 -7.87
N GLU A 130 -18.93 8.31 -7.22
CA GLU A 130 -19.07 9.69 -7.69
C GLU A 130 -17.75 10.46 -7.62
N ALA A 131 -16.95 10.27 -6.56
CA ALA A 131 -15.63 10.87 -6.45
C ALA A 131 -14.70 10.35 -7.56
N TRP A 132 -14.70 9.04 -7.86
CA TRP A 132 -13.93 8.48 -8.97
C TRP A 132 -14.33 9.08 -10.32
N LYS A 133 -15.63 9.18 -10.60
CA LYS A 133 -16.14 9.77 -11.85
C LYS A 133 -15.79 11.24 -12.00
N THR A 134 -15.71 11.97 -10.89
CA THR A 134 -15.37 13.40 -10.88
C THR A 134 -13.87 13.62 -11.07
N HIS A 135 -13.05 12.86 -10.33
CA HIS A 135 -11.63 13.17 -10.18
C HIS A 135 -10.69 12.28 -10.99
N ILE A 136 -11.14 11.08 -11.43
CA ILE A 136 -10.31 10.10 -12.11
C ILE A 136 -10.83 9.86 -13.53
N ASN A 137 -10.35 10.63 -14.51
CA ASN A 137 -10.84 10.56 -15.88
C ASN A 137 -9.82 9.98 -16.85
N ASP A 138 -8.53 10.08 -16.56
CA ASP A 138 -7.44 9.57 -17.39
C ASP A 138 -6.28 9.07 -16.53
N PHE A 139 -5.19 8.62 -17.16
CA PHE A 139 -3.97 8.17 -16.48
C PHE A 139 -4.23 7.12 -15.41
N ILE A 140 -4.99 6.10 -15.78
CA ILE A 140 -5.27 4.88 -15.04
C ILE A 140 -5.20 3.70 -16.00
N TRP A 141 -4.85 2.53 -15.49
CA TRP A 141 -4.65 1.33 -16.31
C TRP A 141 -5.49 0.16 -15.78
N VAL A 142 -5.41 -0.92 -16.44
CA VAL A 142 -5.94 -2.26 -16.11
C VAL A 142 -7.22 -2.27 -15.26
N ALA A 143 -7.20 -2.71 -14.01
CA ALA A 143 -8.41 -2.84 -13.20
C ALA A 143 -9.03 -1.48 -12.84
N ASN A 144 -8.20 -0.46 -12.60
CA ASN A 144 -8.65 0.92 -12.38
C ASN A 144 -9.41 1.46 -13.60
N ARG A 145 -8.86 1.29 -14.80
CA ARG A 145 -9.52 1.74 -16.04
C ARG A 145 -10.82 1.00 -16.31
N GLU A 146 -10.83 -0.32 -16.12
CA GLU A 146 -12.06 -1.10 -16.34
C GLU A 146 -13.15 -0.71 -15.36
N ALA A 147 -12.83 -0.55 -14.07
CA ALA A 147 -13.78 -0.07 -13.06
C ALA A 147 -14.34 1.30 -13.43
N ARG A 148 -13.46 2.24 -13.84
CA ARG A 148 -13.89 3.57 -14.25
C ARG A 148 -14.82 3.54 -15.49
N ASN A 149 -14.53 2.68 -16.48
CA ASN A 149 -15.38 2.47 -17.66
C ASN A 149 -16.75 1.89 -17.27
N LEU A 150 -16.80 0.98 -16.32
CA LEU A 150 -18.04 0.41 -15.78
C LEU A 150 -18.86 1.49 -15.04
N MET A 151 -18.20 2.39 -14.30
CA MET A 151 -18.89 3.54 -13.67
C MET A 151 -19.56 4.44 -14.69
N ASP A 152 -18.95 4.66 -15.88
CA ASP A 152 -19.57 5.44 -16.97
C ASP A 152 -20.78 4.73 -17.59
N GLN A 153 -20.81 3.40 -17.52
CA GLN A 153 -21.96 2.58 -17.93
C GLN A 153 -23.07 2.53 -16.87
N GLY A 154 -22.88 3.17 -15.71
CA GLY A 154 -23.85 3.25 -14.61
C GLY A 154 -23.68 2.19 -13.53
N PHE A 155 -22.59 1.40 -13.56
CA PHE A 155 -22.28 0.51 -12.44
C PHE A 155 -21.78 1.33 -11.24
N VAL A 156 -22.08 0.84 -10.05
CA VAL A 156 -21.63 1.39 -8.77
C VAL A 156 -20.75 0.34 -8.09
N ALA A 157 -19.64 0.76 -7.46
CA ALA A 157 -18.85 -0.15 -6.66
C ALA A 157 -19.73 -0.82 -5.57
N PRO A 158 -19.52 -2.08 -5.20
CA PRO A 158 -18.40 -2.95 -5.62
C PRO A 158 -18.65 -3.71 -6.93
N ASP A 159 -19.77 -3.50 -7.64
CA ASP A 159 -20.06 -4.21 -8.89
C ASP A 159 -19.03 -3.91 -9.99
N THR A 160 -18.31 -2.78 -9.88
CA THR A 160 -17.22 -2.39 -10.77
C THR A 160 -15.94 -3.22 -10.59
N GLY A 161 -15.75 -3.83 -9.42
CA GLY A 161 -14.60 -4.69 -9.13
C GLY A 161 -14.88 -6.17 -9.31
N ARG A 162 -16.16 -6.59 -9.34
CA ARG A 162 -16.53 -8.01 -9.43
C ARG A 162 -15.92 -8.68 -10.66
N LYS A 163 -15.42 -9.90 -10.49
CA LYS A 163 -14.77 -10.67 -11.56
C LYS A 163 -15.67 -10.94 -12.76
N GLU A 164 -16.99 -10.96 -12.59
CA GLU A 164 -17.95 -11.08 -13.67
C GLU A 164 -18.01 -9.84 -14.57
N ASN A 165 -17.62 -8.68 -14.04
CA ASN A 165 -17.70 -7.39 -14.72
C ASN A 165 -16.32 -6.85 -15.09
N ASN A 166 -15.33 -6.99 -14.20
CA ASN A 166 -13.99 -6.48 -14.38
C ASN A 166 -13.01 -7.63 -14.70
N LYS A 167 -12.65 -7.78 -15.97
CA LYS A 167 -11.72 -8.81 -16.41
C LYS A 167 -10.30 -8.71 -15.83
N HIS A 168 -9.98 -7.59 -15.20
CA HIS A 168 -8.69 -7.31 -14.55
C HIS A 168 -8.73 -7.45 -13.03
N TRP A 169 -9.80 -8.00 -12.47
CA TRP A 169 -10.11 -8.14 -11.05
C TRP A 169 -8.99 -8.70 -10.15
N PHE A 170 -7.96 -9.31 -10.73
CA PHE A 170 -6.84 -9.97 -10.04
C PHE A 170 -5.52 -9.18 -10.11
N GLN A 171 -5.52 -8.01 -10.72
CA GLN A 171 -4.31 -7.20 -10.89
C GLN A 171 -4.04 -6.34 -9.67
N ILE A 172 -2.85 -5.72 -9.60
CA ILE A 172 -2.32 -5.15 -8.36
C ILE A 172 -2.94 -3.82 -7.97
N ASP A 173 -3.64 -3.18 -8.89
CA ASP A 173 -4.19 -1.83 -8.77
C ASP A 173 -4.73 -1.43 -7.38
N PRO A 174 -5.48 -2.28 -6.64
CA PRO A 174 -6.04 -1.84 -5.35
C PRO A 174 -5.01 -1.81 -4.22
N GLN A 175 -3.82 -2.40 -4.39
CA GLN A 175 -2.89 -2.53 -3.27
C GLN A 175 -2.46 -1.14 -2.79
N LEU A 176 -1.68 -0.41 -3.56
CA LEU A 176 -1.16 0.89 -3.14
C LEU A 176 -2.26 1.94 -2.97
N VAL A 177 -3.24 2.01 -3.88
CA VAL A 177 -4.29 3.03 -3.83
C VAL A 177 -5.21 2.97 -2.60
N ASN A 178 -5.08 1.94 -1.75
CA ASN A 178 -5.86 1.78 -0.52
C ASN A 178 -5.02 1.75 0.77
N GLU A 179 -3.70 1.96 0.70
CA GLU A 179 -2.83 1.97 1.88
C GLU A 179 -3.13 3.14 2.82
N ILE A 180 -3.65 4.23 2.30
CA ILE A 180 -4.06 5.41 3.09
C ILE A 180 -5.08 5.07 4.18
N TRP A 181 -5.90 4.02 4.01
CA TRP A 181 -6.80 3.56 5.07
C TRP A 181 -6.04 3.14 6.32
N SER A 182 -4.82 2.62 6.18
CA SER A 182 -3.96 2.28 7.32
C SER A 182 -3.49 3.51 8.09
N ALA A 183 -3.21 4.60 7.38
CA ALA A 183 -2.86 5.87 8.01
C ALA A 183 -4.05 6.56 8.69
N PHE A 184 -5.28 6.28 8.24
CA PHE A 184 -6.50 6.73 8.93
C PHE A 184 -6.80 5.91 10.20
N TYR A 185 -6.32 4.66 10.27
CA TYR A 185 -6.56 3.74 11.38
C TYR A 185 -5.25 3.23 12.00
N PRO A 186 -4.38 4.11 12.56
CA PRO A 186 -3.08 3.71 13.12
C PRO A 186 -3.26 2.74 14.30
N GLY A 187 -2.68 1.54 14.21
CA GLY A 187 -2.78 0.49 15.23
C GLY A 187 -4.16 -0.15 15.40
N MET A 188 -5.11 0.17 14.53
CA MET A 188 -6.45 -0.41 14.49
C MET A 188 -6.56 -1.32 13.25
N ILE A 189 -5.92 -2.49 13.32
CA ILE A 189 -5.66 -3.39 12.18
C ILE A 189 -6.96 -3.87 11.54
N GLU A 190 -7.93 -4.28 12.36
CA GLU A 190 -9.24 -4.76 11.89
C GLU A 190 -9.93 -3.69 11.03
N GLN A 191 -10.04 -2.45 11.55
CA GLN A 191 -10.68 -1.35 10.84
C GLN A 191 -9.91 -0.95 9.58
N ALA A 192 -8.57 -0.88 9.64
CA ALA A 192 -7.73 -0.60 8.48
C ALA A 192 -7.93 -1.64 7.38
N THR A 193 -7.88 -2.93 7.75
CA THR A 193 -8.06 -4.06 6.82
C THR A 193 -9.46 -4.10 6.21
N GLU A 194 -10.52 -3.89 7.01
CA GLU A 194 -11.90 -3.83 6.52
C GLU A 194 -12.10 -2.69 5.52
N ARG A 195 -11.56 -1.50 5.82
CA ARG A 195 -11.69 -0.33 4.93
C ARG A 195 -10.83 -0.47 3.68
N ALA A 196 -9.63 -1.04 3.78
CA ALA A 196 -8.79 -1.35 2.63
C ALA A 196 -9.45 -2.41 1.73
N LEU A 197 -10.06 -3.46 2.27
CA LEU A 197 -10.85 -4.42 1.51
C LEU A 197 -12.06 -3.76 0.85
N TRP A 198 -12.76 -2.87 1.56
CA TRP A 198 -13.86 -2.10 0.99
C TRP A 198 -13.38 -1.28 -0.22
N GLY A 199 -12.25 -0.60 -0.10
CA GLY A 199 -11.63 0.14 -1.19
C GLY A 199 -11.17 -0.77 -2.34
N ALA A 200 -10.52 -1.88 -2.03
CA ALA A 200 -10.06 -2.84 -3.04
C ALA A 200 -11.18 -3.39 -3.93
N ARG A 201 -12.38 -3.53 -3.38
CA ARG A 201 -13.56 -3.98 -4.11
C ARG A 201 -14.12 -2.97 -5.12
N ILE A 202 -13.56 -1.78 -5.19
CA ILE A 202 -13.90 -0.83 -6.27
C ILE A 202 -13.40 -1.37 -7.61
N THR A 203 -12.25 -2.04 -7.61
CA THR A 203 -11.55 -2.48 -8.83
C THR A 203 -11.33 -3.98 -8.91
N ASN A 204 -11.27 -4.68 -7.78
CA ASN A 204 -10.87 -6.09 -7.68
C ASN A 204 -11.87 -6.93 -6.91
N ASP A 205 -11.69 -8.25 -7.01
CA ASP A 205 -12.52 -9.24 -6.34
C ASP A 205 -11.67 -10.43 -5.85
N ASP A 206 -12.30 -11.31 -5.04
CA ASP A 206 -11.74 -12.57 -4.58
C ASP A 206 -10.30 -12.40 -4.06
N TRP A 207 -9.39 -13.32 -4.39
CA TRP A 207 -7.99 -13.28 -3.96
C TRP A 207 -7.20 -12.06 -4.51
N GLY A 208 -7.69 -11.40 -5.54
CA GLY A 208 -7.11 -10.16 -6.06
C GLY A 208 -7.12 -9.00 -5.05
N THR A 209 -7.93 -9.11 -3.97
CA THR A 209 -7.98 -8.12 -2.88
C THR A 209 -7.08 -8.47 -1.69
N HIS A 210 -6.56 -9.70 -1.63
CA HIS A 210 -5.83 -10.17 -0.45
C HIS A 210 -4.51 -9.42 -0.17
N PRO A 211 -3.68 -9.08 -1.17
CA PRO A 211 -2.49 -8.27 -0.90
C PRO A 211 -2.83 -6.93 -0.26
N THR A 212 -3.88 -6.25 -0.73
CA THR A 212 -4.36 -4.99 -0.14
C THR A 212 -4.67 -5.14 1.36
N MET A 213 -5.36 -6.21 1.74
CA MET A 213 -5.67 -6.51 3.14
C MET A 213 -4.40 -6.72 3.97
N ALA A 214 -3.46 -7.52 3.45
CA ALA A 214 -2.21 -7.86 4.13
C ALA A 214 -1.34 -6.62 4.35
N TYR A 215 -1.16 -5.79 3.33
CA TYR A 215 -0.37 -4.57 3.45
C TYR A 215 -1.04 -3.53 4.33
N ALA A 216 -2.37 -3.40 4.28
CA ALA A 216 -3.11 -2.54 5.19
C ALA A 216 -2.92 -2.94 6.65
N ALA A 217 -2.94 -4.24 6.96
CA ALA A 217 -2.67 -4.75 8.30
C ALA A 217 -1.26 -4.38 8.77
N MET A 218 -0.25 -4.65 7.94
CA MET A 218 1.14 -4.35 8.26
C MET A 218 1.40 -2.84 8.46
N ILE A 219 0.87 -1.99 7.57
CA ILE A 219 1.08 -0.53 7.66
C ILE A 219 0.36 0.05 8.88
N SER A 220 -0.86 -0.41 9.18
CA SER A 220 -1.56 0.00 10.40
C SER A 220 -0.79 -0.41 11.66
N ALA A 221 -0.27 -1.64 11.71
CA ALA A 221 0.55 -2.12 12.82
C ALA A 221 1.88 -1.36 12.94
N ALA A 222 2.49 -0.97 11.82
CA ALA A 222 3.79 -0.29 11.77
C ALA A 222 3.82 1.08 12.48
N PHE A 223 2.67 1.62 12.87
CA PHE A 223 2.61 2.76 13.78
C PHE A 223 3.06 2.41 15.21
N PHE A 224 3.21 1.12 15.57
CA PHE A 224 3.57 0.67 16.91
C PHE A 224 4.50 -0.55 16.92
N GLU A 225 4.62 -1.25 15.79
CA GLU A 225 5.43 -2.45 15.64
C GLU A 225 6.57 -2.17 14.66
N ASP A 226 7.79 -2.60 15.02
CA ASP A 226 8.99 -2.44 14.20
C ASP A 226 9.72 -3.77 13.89
N ASP A 227 9.17 -4.89 14.36
CA ASP A 227 9.63 -6.22 14.02
C ASP A 227 8.99 -6.70 12.71
N ILE A 228 9.82 -6.89 11.69
CA ILE A 228 9.38 -7.29 10.35
C ILE A 228 8.73 -8.68 10.35
N GLU A 229 9.23 -9.62 11.16
CA GLU A 229 8.66 -10.97 11.21
C GLU A 229 7.26 -10.94 11.83
N GLU A 230 7.05 -10.12 12.87
CA GLU A 230 5.72 -9.92 13.47
C GLU A 230 4.77 -9.23 12.48
N LEU A 231 5.22 -8.20 11.76
CA LEU A 231 4.41 -7.58 10.71
C LEU A 231 3.99 -8.58 9.62
N VAL A 232 4.91 -9.44 9.17
CA VAL A 232 4.59 -10.47 8.16
C VAL A 232 3.65 -11.54 8.70
N LYS A 233 3.70 -11.88 10.01
CA LYS A 233 2.70 -12.76 10.65
C LYS A 233 1.31 -12.13 10.63
N LEU A 234 1.20 -10.83 10.94
CA LEU A 234 -0.07 -10.10 10.86
C LEU A 234 -0.63 -10.12 9.43
N ALA A 235 0.22 -10.03 8.40
CA ALA A 235 -0.21 -10.15 7.02
C ALA A 235 -0.86 -11.52 6.70
N VAL A 236 -0.34 -12.62 7.27
CA VAL A 236 -0.93 -13.95 7.12
C VAL A 236 -2.31 -14.01 7.78
N ASP A 237 -2.46 -13.41 8.96
CA ASP A 237 -3.69 -13.46 9.75
C ASP A 237 -4.79 -12.56 9.17
N ALA A 238 -4.40 -11.49 8.48
CA ALA A 238 -5.32 -10.53 7.87
C ALA A 238 -6.05 -11.06 6.62
N VAL A 239 -5.58 -12.16 6.01
CA VAL A 239 -6.13 -12.70 4.76
C VAL A 239 -6.79 -14.07 4.95
N PRO A 240 -7.73 -14.47 4.08
CA PRO A 240 -8.33 -15.80 4.12
C PRO A 240 -7.28 -16.91 4.07
N ASN A 241 -7.29 -17.80 5.05
CA ASN A 241 -6.29 -18.86 5.24
C ASN A 241 -6.17 -19.85 4.07
N THR A 242 -7.19 -19.97 3.24
CA THR A 242 -7.27 -20.92 2.11
C THR A 242 -6.99 -20.26 0.76
N GLY A 243 -6.66 -18.97 0.74
CA GLY A 243 -6.37 -18.24 -0.48
C GLY A 243 -4.93 -18.45 -0.97
N PRO A 244 -4.66 -18.24 -2.28
CA PRO A 244 -3.33 -18.41 -2.85
C PRO A 244 -2.31 -17.44 -2.26
N PHE A 245 -2.73 -16.27 -1.81
CA PHE A 245 -1.83 -15.30 -1.20
C PHE A 245 -1.35 -15.74 0.19
N ALA A 246 -2.25 -16.26 1.05
CA ALA A 246 -1.87 -16.80 2.35
C ALA A 246 -0.92 -18.02 2.21
N GLU A 247 -1.16 -18.90 1.23
CA GLU A 247 -0.23 -19.98 0.89
C GLU A 247 1.14 -19.41 0.48
N GLY A 248 1.13 -18.40 -0.39
CA GLY A 248 2.33 -17.75 -0.89
C GLY A 248 3.17 -17.08 0.20
N ILE A 249 2.55 -16.34 1.13
CA ILE A 249 3.28 -15.74 2.26
C ILE A 249 3.99 -16.83 3.09
N ARG A 250 3.31 -17.93 3.42
CA ARG A 250 3.92 -19.06 4.16
C ARG A 250 5.08 -19.68 3.39
N ASP A 251 4.99 -19.78 2.08
CA ASP A 251 6.07 -20.26 1.23
C ASP A 251 7.27 -19.29 1.25
N VAL A 252 7.03 -18.01 1.14
CA VAL A 252 8.08 -16.99 1.18
C VAL A 252 8.81 -16.99 2.53
N ILE A 253 8.09 -17.07 3.65
CA ILE A 253 8.68 -17.22 5.00
C ILE A 253 9.61 -18.44 5.03
N ARG A 254 9.10 -19.61 4.60
CA ARG A 254 9.87 -20.85 4.57
C ARG A 254 11.11 -20.76 3.66
N TRP A 255 11.00 -20.11 2.51
CA TRP A 255 12.12 -19.96 1.58
C TRP A 255 13.15 -18.96 2.10
N HIS A 256 12.72 -17.91 2.80
CA HIS A 256 13.61 -16.99 3.50
C HIS A 256 14.46 -17.73 4.56
N GLU A 257 13.86 -18.62 5.34
CA GLU A 257 14.58 -19.47 6.31
C GLU A 257 15.62 -20.41 5.67
N GLN A 258 15.46 -20.75 4.38
CA GLN A 258 16.28 -21.72 3.65
C GLN A 258 17.36 -21.08 2.78
N HIS A 259 17.23 -19.83 2.42
CA HIS A 259 18.06 -19.17 1.44
C HIS A 259 18.45 -17.75 1.89
N ASP A 260 19.73 -17.44 1.93
CA ASP A 260 20.25 -16.11 2.28
C ASP A 260 20.16 -15.10 1.10
N ASP A 261 20.03 -15.57 -0.14
CA ASP A 261 19.91 -14.72 -1.33
C ASP A 261 18.44 -14.57 -1.77
N TRP A 262 17.91 -13.37 -1.67
CA TRP A 262 16.54 -13.04 -2.08
C TRP A 262 16.25 -13.39 -3.54
N ARG A 263 17.27 -13.43 -4.42
CA ARG A 263 17.09 -13.80 -5.83
C ARG A 263 16.65 -15.24 -6.00
N VAL A 264 17.10 -16.12 -5.12
CA VAL A 264 16.65 -17.52 -5.09
C VAL A 264 15.16 -17.57 -4.72
N THR A 265 14.77 -16.86 -3.66
CA THR A 265 13.36 -16.78 -3.24
C THR A 265 12.49 -16.13 -4.32
N ARG A 266 12.96 -15.06 -4.96
CA ARG A 266 12.27 -14.44 -6.12
C ARG A 266 12.02 -15.44 -7.24
N GLN A 267 13.02 -16.28 -7.56
CA GLN A 267 12.86 -17.31 -8.60
C GLN A 267 11.86 -18.37 -8.17
N LEU A 268 11.86 -18.81 -6.92
CA LEU A 268 10.88 -19.75 -6.38
C LEU A 268 9.44 -19.18 -6.42
N ILE A 269 9.27 -17.88 -6.14
CA ILE A 269 8.00 -17.18 -6.32
C ILE A 269 7.58 -17.25 -7.79
N HIS A 270 8.47 -16.90 -8.71
CA HIS A 270 8.20 -16.95 -10.15
C HIS A 270 7.78 -18.34 -10.59
N ASP A 271 8.57 -19.35 -10.28
CA ASP A 271 8.35 -20.74 -10.73
C ASP A 271 7.02 -21.30 -10.22
N LYS A 272 6.57 -20.91 -9.02
CA LYS A 272 5.34 -21.42 -8.43
C LYS A 272 4.11 -20.56 -8.72
N TYR A 273 4.24 -19.24 -8.70
CA TYR A 273 3.10 -18.31 -8.66
C TYR A 273 2.88 -17.51 -9.94
N TRP A 274 3.84 -17.44 -10.86
CA TRP A 274 3.71 -16.70 -12.12
C TRP A 274 2.51 -17.16 -12.97
N ALA A 275 2.34 -18.47 -13.08
CA ALA A 275 1.21 -19.09 -13.79
C ALA A 275 0.35 -19.95 -12.83
N TYR A 276 0.32 -19.60 -11.55
CA TYR A 276 -0.30 -20.41 -10.50
C TYR A 276 -1.79 -20.61 -10.78
N LYS A 277 -2.15 -21.88 -11.11
CA LYS A 277 -3.54 -22.30 -11.35
C LYS A 277 -4.36 -21.29 -12.17
N SER A 278 -3.72 -20.64 -13.14
CA SER A 278 -4.34 -19.55 -13.91
C SER A 278 -5.68 -19.93 -14.53
N THR A 279 -5.81 -21.19 -14.99
CA THR A 279 -7.08 -21.72 -15.52
C THR A 279 -8.13 -22.02 -14.46
N GLU A 280 -7.71 -22.42 -13.24
CA GLU A 280 -8.61 -22.71 -12.13
C GLU A 280 -9.09 -21.44 -11.44
N LEU A 281 -8.23 -20.41 -11.39
CA LEU A 281 -8.53 -19.12 -10.79
C LEU A 281 -9.16 -18.12 -11.77
N GLU A 282 -9.37 -18.52 -13.01
CA GLU A 282 -9.94 -17.68 -14.08
C GLU A 282 -9.14 -16.39 -14.33
N ALA A 283 -7.84 -16.39 -13.98
CA ALA A 283 -6.95 -15.25 -14.11
C ALA A 283 -5.79 -15.57 -15.05
N PRO A 284 -5.60 -14.84 -16.16
CA PRO A 284 -4.46 -15.05 -17.05
C PRO A 284 -3.14 -14.65 -16.35
N VAL A 285 -2.02 -15.17 -16.87
CA VAL A 285 -0.69 -14.72 -16.46
C VAL A 285 -0.54 -13.23 -16.75
N SER A 286 -0.07 -12.47 -15.77
CA SER A 286 0.10 -11.01 -15.88
C SER A 286 1.28 -10.53 -15.07
N ILE A 287 2.08 -9.63 -15.65
CA ILE A 287 3.21 -8.99 -14.99
C ILE A 287 2.75 -8.13 -13.79
N VAL A 288 1.54 -7.59 -13.87
CA VAL A 288 0.90 -6.82 -12.82
C VAL A 288 -0.10 -7.65 -11.99
N SER A 289 0.09 -8.97 -11.88
CA SER A 289 -0.72 -9.81 -10.99
C SER A 289 -0.49 -9.43 -9.52
N SER A 290 -1.58 -9.23 -8.77
CA SER A 290 -1.51 -8.94 -7.33
C SER A 290 -0.81 -10.05 -6.54
N LEU A 291 -0.95 -11.31 -6.96
CA LEU A 291 -0.34 -12.45 -6.29
C LEU A 291 1.19 -12.39 -6.34
N ASN A 292 1.76 -12.29 -7.54
CA ASN A 292 3.22 -12.25 -7.71
C ASN A 292 3.83 -11.00 -7.07
N ASN A 293 3.26 -9.85 -7.37
CA ASN A 293 3.74 -8.58 -6.86
C ASN A 293 3.65 -8.53 -5.34
N GLY A 294 2.51 -8.88 -4.77
CA GLY A 294 2.36 -8.93 -3.32
C GLY A 294 3.37 -9.87 -2.65
N LEU A 295 3.65 -11.05 -3.22
CA LEU A 295 4.62 -11.99 -2.66
C LEU A 295 6.06 -11.49 -2.77
N THR A 296 6.43 -10.78 -3.84
CA THR A 296 7.77 -10.18 -3.95
C THR A 296 7.97 -9.04 -2.96
N GLY A 297 6.91 -8.32 -2.61
CA GLY A 297 6.95 -7.34 -1.52
C GLY A 297 7.18 -7.98 -0.15
N ILE A 298 6.47 -9.07 0.20
CA ILE A 298 6.72 -9.83 1.43
C ILE A 298 8.17 -10.32 1.49
N MET A 299 8.67 -10.85 0.39
CA MET A 299 10.09 -11.25 0.27
C MET A 299 11.01 -10.05 0.54
N ALA A 300 10.77 -8.91 -0.08
CA ALA A 300 11.61 -7.73 0.09
C ALA A 300 11.62 -7.20 1.52
N LEU A 301 10.51 -7.29 2.25
CA LEU A 301 10.43 -6.97 3.68
C LEU A 301 11.35 -7.85 4.51
N LEU A 302 11.25 -9.17 4.34
CA LEU A 302 12.03 -10.15 5.11
C LEU A 302 13.53 -10.00 4.87
N TYR A 303 13.97 -9.89 3.61
CA TYR A 303 15.39 -9.73 3.28
C TYR A 303 15.92 -8.30 3.51
N GLY A 304 15.04 -7.32 3.54
CA GLY A 304 15.36 -5.91 3.79
C GLY A 304 15.59 -5.59 5.26
N GLU A 305 15.05 -6.42 6.18
CA GLU A 305 15.25 -6.32 7.64
C GLU A 305 14.85 -4.93 8.22
N GLY A 306 13.87 -4.25 7.60
CA GLY A 306 13.40 -2.92 8.03
C GLY A 306 14.36 -1.77 7.71
N GLU A 307 15.39 -2.01 6.88
CA GLU A 307 16.25 -0.96 6.35
C GLU A 307 15.62 -0.44 5.04
N TYR A 308 15.35 0.86 4.97
CA TYR A 308 14.58 1.47 3.88
C TYR A 308 15.21 1.20 2.50
N THR A 309 16.48 1.56 2.33
CA THR A 309 17.15 1.48 1.03
C THR A 309 17.26 0.04 0.54
N LYS A 310 17.59 -0.89 1.45
CA LYS A 310 17.70 -2.32 1.15
C LYS A 310 16.34 -2.91 0.78
N THR A 311 15.30 -2.61 1.57
CA THR A 311 13.93 -3.12 1.34
C THR A 311 13.37 -2.63 0.00
N VAL A 312 13.38 -1.32 -0.23
CA VAL A 312 12.91 -0.71 -1.48
C VAL A 312 13.77 -1.16 -2.67
N GLY A 313 15.08 -1.27 -2.46
CA GLY A 313 16.02 -1.76 -3.48
C GLY A 313 15.73 -3.20 -3.91
N ILE A 314 15.42 -4.10 -2.98
CA ILE A 314 15.04 -5.49 -3.28
C ILE A 314 13.68 -5.51 -3.99
N ALA A 315 12.70 -4.74 -3.51
CA ALA A 315 11.38 -4.66 -4.12
C ALA A 315 11.47 -4.24 -5.59
N THR A 316 12.17 -3.15 -5.86
CA THR A 316 12.43 -2.68 -7.24
C THR A 316 13.16 -3.74 -8.06
N SER A 317 14.25 -4.32 -7.49
CA SER A 317 15.11 -5.26 -8.22
C SER A 317 14.46 -6.61 -8.48
N ALA A 318 13.39 -6.95 -7.77
CA ALA A 318 12.58 -8.12 -8.06
C ALA A 318 11.88 -8.03 -9.44
N GLY A 319 11.69 -6.81 -9.95
CA GLY A 319 11.02 -6.55 -11.23
C GLY A 319 9.49 -6.54 -11.09
N TYR A 320 8.79 -6.96 -12.12
CA TYR A 320 7.32 -6.90 -12.24
C TYR A 320 6.80 -5.45 -12.19
N ASP A 321 5.86 -5.14 -11.32
CA ASP A 321 5.34 -3.80 -11.04
C ASP A 321 6.23 -3.14 -9.95
N SER A 322 7.41 -2.74 -10.38
CA SER A 322 8.49 -2.39 -9.45
C SER A 322 8.29 -1.08 -8.73
N ASP A 323 7.58 -0.13 -9.29
CA ASP A 323 7.28 1.16 -8.66
C ASP A 323 6.19 1.01 -7.61
N ASN A 324 5.13 0.25 -7.92
CA ASN A 324 4.08 -0.07 -6.96
C ASN A 324 4.67 -0.76 -5.71
N GLN A 325 5.46 -1.85 -5.87
CA GLN A 325 6.03 -2.55 -4.73
C GLN A 325 7.04 -1.70 -3.96
N ALA A 326 7.86 -0.93 -4.65
CA ALA A 326 8.81 -0.02 -4.01
C ALA A 326 8.10 1.09 -3.22
N ALA A 327 7.00 1.63 -3.74
CA ALA A 327 6.19 2.63 -3.05
C ALA A 327 5.49 2.06 -1.82
N THR A 328 4.80 0.91 -1.96
CA THR A 328 4.17 0.18 -0.85
C THR A 328 5.14 -0.01 0.32
N LEU A 329 6.33 -0.58 0.04
CA LEU A 329 7.30 -0.86 1.08
C LEU A 329 7.99 0.40 1.59
N GLY A 330 8.17 1.39 0.74
CA GLY A 330 8.62 2.72 1.12
C GLY A 330 7.67 3.36 2.13
N GLY A 331 6.36 3.26 1.89
CA GLY A 331 5.31 3.72 2.80
C GLY A 331 5.31 2.96 4.13
N LEU A 332 5.42 1.62 4.08
CA LEU A 332 5.46 0.78 5.29
C LEU A 332 6.66 1.11 6.16
N ILE A 333 7.88 1.09 5.61
CA ILE A 333 9.09 1.41 6.37
C ILE A 333 9.10 2.88 6.82
N GLY A 334 8.57 3.78 5.97
CA GLY A 334 8.39 5.19 6.33
C GLY A 334 7.44 5.37 7.52
N THR A 335 6.34 4.61 7.59
CA THR A 335 5.44 4.58 8.75
C THR A 335 6.17 4.07 9.99
N MET A 336 6.87 2.95 9.85
CA MET A 336 7.59 2.29 10.95
C MET A 336 8.66 3.18 11.57
N ARG A 337 9.39 3.92 10.75
CA ARG A 337 10.54 4.76 11.17
C ARG A 337 10.18 6.21 11.44
N GLY A 338 9.06 6.70 10.90
CA GLY A 338 8.77 8.12 10.78
C GLY A 338 9.73 8.84 9.82
N MET A 339 9.42 10.06 9.45
CA MET A 339 10.29 10.89 8.61
C MET A 339 11.63 11.20 9.30
N THR A 340 11.61 11.44 10.61
CA THR A 340 12.80 11.67 11.44
C THR A 340 13.68 10.42 11.58
N GLY A 341 13.09 9.23 11.50
CA GLY A 341 13.81 7.95 11.62
C GLY A 341 14.44 7.47 10.32
N LEU A 342 14.10 8.07 9.19
CA LEU A 342 14.78 7.80 7.92
C LEU A 342 16.20 8.38 7.98
N ASN A 343 17.18 7.61 7.51
CA ASN A 343 18.57 8.06 7.57
C ASN A 343 18.85 9.23 6.62
N ALA A 344 19.94 9.97 6.88
CA ALA A 344 20.30 11.14 6.09
C ALA A 344 20.54 10.84 4.60
N ASP A 345 20.94 9.61 4.27
CA ASP A 345 21.13 9.18 2.87
C ASP A 345 19.79 9.07 2.14
N VAL A 346 18.78 8.49 2.78
CA VAL A 346 17.40 8.43 2.24
C VAL A 346 16.86 9.83 2.01
N VAL A 347 16.98 10.72 3.00
CA VAL A 347 16.53 12.12 2.89
C VAL A 347 17.29 12.85 1.77
N THR A 348 18.58 12.59 1.60
CA THR A 348 19.37 13.15 0.52
C THR A 348 18.86 12.71 -0.84
N ARG A 349 18.46 11.45 -0.99
CA ARG A 349 17.87 10.94 -2.24
C ARG A 349 16.52 11.60 -2.56
N MET A 350 15.74 11.95 -1.56
CA MET A 350 14.51 12.73 -1.75
C MET A 350 14.78 14.17 -2.20
N LYS A 351 15.98 14.70 -1.96
CA LYS A 351 16.39 16.06 -2.36
C LYS A 351 17.08 16.11 -3.71
N THR A 352 17.69 15.00 -4.13
CA THR A 352 18.54 14.97 -5.32
C THR A 352 18.11 13.84 -6.25
N LEU A 353 17.58 14.21 -7.44
CA LEU A 353 17.25 13.23 -8.49
C LEU A 353 18.43 12.92 -9.38
N ASP A 354 19.25 13.91 -9.68
CA ASP A 354 20.53 13.77 -10.38
C ASP A 354 21.56 14.75 -9.84
N ALA A 355 22.82 14.58 -10.24
CA ALA A 355 23.93 15.42 -9.77
C ALA A 355 23.80 16.90 -10.16
N SER A 356 22.93 17.24 -11.11
CA SER A 356 22.73 18.61 -11.60
C SER A 356 21.54 19.32 -10.95
N TRP A 357 20.80 18.62 -10.07
CA TRP A 357 19.54 19.14 -9.56
C TRP A 357 19.21 18.61 -8.17
N GLU A 358 18.86 19.52 -7.28
CA GLU A 358 18.48 19.25 -5.91
C GLU A 358 17.16 19.95 -5.59
N TRP A 359 16.32 19.32 -4.77
CA TRP A 359 15.27 20.02 -4.04
C TRP A 359 15.87 20.70 -2.82
N GLU A 360 15.39 21.88 -2.46
CA GLU A 360 15.84 22.62 -1.27
C GLU A 360 15.53 21.84 0.02
N GLU A 361 14.43 21.11 0.00
CA GLU A 361 13.98 20.18 1.05
C GLU A 361 13.35 18.93 0.38
N PRO A 362 13.04 17.85 1.12
CA PRO A 362 12.44 16.65 0.52
C PRO A 362 11.26 17.00 -0.38
N PHE A 363 11.40 16.77 -1.69
CA PHE A 363 10.44 17.10 -2.75
C PHE A 363 9.97 18.57 -2.76
N ASN A 364 10.74 19.53 -2.24
CA ASN A 364 10.33 20.92 -1.97
C ASN A 364 9.02 21.03 -1.18
N ASP A 365 8.77 20.09 -0.28
CA ASP A 365 7.49 19.93 0.43
C ASP A 365 6.26 20.05 -0.50
N THR A 366 6.36 19.53 -1.73
CA THR A 366 5.31 19.71 -2.74
C THR A 366 4.92 18.40 -3.40
N TYR A 367 3.66 18.04 -3.26
CA TYR A 367 3.01 17.01 -4.06
C TYR A 367 2.32 17.65 -5.26
N VAL A 368 2.58 17.13 -6.46
CA VAL A 368 2.05 17.65 -7.73
C VAL A 368 1.06 16.65 -8.31
N ASN A 369 -0.21 16.91 -8.13
CA ASN A 369 -1.30 16.09 -8.65
C ASN A 369 -1.55 16.44 -10.13
N ILE A 370 -0.82 15.80 -11.05
CA ILE A 370 -0.91 16.09 -12.49
C ILE A 370 -1.99 15.31 -13.23
N SER A 371 -2.59 14.31 -12.57
CA SER A 371 -3.41 13.29 -13.23
C SER A 371 -4.84 13.23 -12.73
N ARG A 372 -5.21 14.03 -11.73
CA ARG A 372 -6.56 14.02 -11.16
C ARG A 372 -7.24 15.39 -11.34
N ASP A 373 -8.50 15.35 -11.72
CA ASP A 373 -9.29 16.53 -12.04
C ASP A 373 -9.94 17.14 -10.80
N GLU A 374 -10.24 18.44 -10.85
CA GLU A 374 -11.00 19.18 -9.83
C GLU A 374 -10.44 19.07 -8.39
N ILE A 375 -9.17 18.74 -8.24
CA ILE A 375 -8.41 18.74 -6.98
C ILE A 375 -7.19 19.65 -7.16
N ALA A 376 -6.62 20.14 -6.04
CA ALA A 376 -5.48 21.05 -6.08
C ALA A 376 -4.30 20.41 -6.85
N LEU A 377 -3.78 21.16 -7.83
CA LEU A 377 -2.61 20.74 -8.62
C LEU A 377 -1.36 20.60 -7.76
N ARG A 378 -1.22 21.43 -6.74
CA ARG A 378 -0.06 21.45 -5.83
C ARG A 378 -0.55 21.54 -4.41
N THR A 379 -0.02 20.67 -3.55
CA THR A 379 -0.34 20.64 -2.12
C THR A 379 0.96 20.38 -1.35
N PRO A 380 1.26 21.13 -0.28
CA PRO A 380 2.38 20.79 0.59
C PRO A 380 2.22 19.37 1.17
N ILE A 381 3.29 18.57 1.15
CA ILE A 381 3.25 17.21 1.71
C ILE A 381 2.95 17.27 3.22
N THR A 382 3.49 18.28 3.90
CA THR A 382 3.18 18.53 5.31
C THR A 382 1.69 18.83 5.55
N GLU A 383 1.00 19.49 4.61
CA GLU A 383 -0.45 19.71 4.67
C GLU A 383 -1.21 18.39 4.47
N ILE A 384 -0.79 17.55 3.49
CA ILE A 384 -1.39 16.23 3.28
C ILE A 384 -1.31 15.40 4.56
N ALA A 385 -0.14 15.34 5.18
CA ALA A 385 0.04 14.60 6.44
C ALA A 385 -0.85 15.17 7.56
N ALA A 386 -0.96 16.49 7.69
CA ALA A 386 -1.84 17.11 8.68
C ALA A 386 -3.32 16.75 8.45
N ARG A 387 -3.79 16.69 7.20
CA ARG A 387 -5.14 16.29 6.82
C ARG A 387 -5.41 14.82 7.18
N ILE A 388 -4.46 13.92 6.89
CA ILE A 388 -4.53 12.50 7.28
C ILE A 388 -4.62 12.37 8.80
N VAL A 389 -3.81 13.11 9.56
CA VAL A 389 -3.83 13.09 11.04
C VAL A 389 -5.19 13.53 11.58
N VAL A 390 -5.85 14.52 10.98
CA VAL A 390 -7.20 14.95 11.39
C VAL A 390 -8.21 13.82 11.22
N ILE A 391 -8.12 13.06 10.14
CA ILE A 391 -9.00 11.90 9.91
C ILE A 391 -8.67 10.78 10.90
N ALA A 392 -7.38 10.51 11.16
CA ALA A 392 -6.95 9.53 12.16
C ALA A 392 -7.46 9.90 13.57
N GLU A 393 -7.41 11.18 13.94
CA GLU A 393 -8.01 11.67 15.20
C GLU A 393 -9.50 11.35 15.30
N GLN A 394 -10.23 11.47 14.20
CA GLN A 394 -11.65 11.11 14.15
C GLN A 394 -11.83 9.60 14.29
N ALA A 395 -11.06 8.80 13.53
CA ALA A 395 -11.11 7.34 13.60
C ALA A 395 -10.83 6.83 15.01
N ILE A 396 -9.81 7.38 15.68
CA ILE A 396 -9.48 7.03 17.06
C ILE A 396 -10.66 7.29 18.00
N ARG A 397 -11.31 8.46 17.90
CA ARG A 397 -12.48 8.78 18.71
C ARG A 397 -13.65 7.87 18.46
N ASP A 398 -13.94 7.58 17.19
CA ASP A 398 -15.08 6.76 16.76
C ASP A 398 -14.92 5.30 17.21
N ASN A 399 -13.68 4.85 17.41
CA ASN A 399 -13.34 3.50 17.91
C ASN A 399 -13.01 3.45 19.41
N GLY A 400 -13.50 4.43 20.18
CA GLY A 400 -13.43 4.43 21.64
C GLY A 400 -12.11 4.88 22.22
N GLY A 401 -11.15 5.30 21.39
CA GLY A 401 -9.92 5.94 21.82
C GLY A 401 -10.16 7.37 22.31
N ARG A 402 -9.13 8.00 22.83
CA ARG A 402 -9.23 9.34 23.43
C ARG A 402 -7.96 10.14 23.24
N MET A 403 -8.13 11.45 23.28
CA MET A 403 -7.04 12.41 23.32
C MET A 403 -6.76 12.82 24.76
N ILE A 404 -5.50 12.87 25.15
CA ILE A 404 -5.05 13.34 26.46
C ILE A 404 -3.95 14.40 26.33
N HIS A 405 -3.86 15.26 27.32
CA HIS A 405 -2.75 16.23 27.44
C HIS A 405 -1.79 15.75 28.53
N LYS A 406 -0.51 15.58 28.17
CA LYS A 406 0.55 15.17 29.09
C LYS A 406 1.79 16.01 28.85
N ASN A 407 2.31 16.66 29.87
CA ASN A 407 3.53 17.51 29.80
C ASN A 407 3.47 18.62 28.72
N GLY A 408 2.28 19.15 28.44
CA GLY A 408 2.09 20.19 27.42
C GLY A 408 1.95 19.68 25.99
N GLU A 409 2.01 18.36 25.79
CA GLU A 409 1.83 17.69 24.49
C GLU A 409 0.49 16.96 24.42
N ILE A 410 0.02 16.74 23.19
CA ILE A 410 -1.19 15.96 22.88
C ILE A 410 -0.76 14.52 22.61
N TYR A 411 -1.45 13.57 23.23
CA TYR A 411 -1.32 12.15 22.99
C TYR A 411 -2.68 11.55 22.63
N TYR A 412 -2.65 10.55 21.78
CA TYR A 412 -3.79 9.69 21.47
C TYR A 412 -3.62 8.36 22.19
N VAL A 413 -4.66 7.94 22.88
CA VAL A 413 -4.79 6.58 23.43
C VAL A 413 -5.71 5.81 22.48
N ILE A 414 -5.20 4.77 21.89
CA ILE A 414 -5.82 3.99 20.83
C ILE A 414 -6.16 2.61 21.39
N ASN A 415 -7.36 2.13 21.14
CA ASN A 415 -7.70 0.73 21.36
C ASN A 415 -7.10 -0.07 20.21
N SER A 416 -5.93 -0.64 20.45
CA SER A 416 -5.16 -1.36 19.44
C SER A 416 -5.47 -2.85 19.49
N ASP A 417 -5.42 -3.49 18.33
CA ASP A 417 -5.56 -4.92 18.13
C ASP A 417 -4.23 -5.59 17.68
N ILE A 418 -3.10 -4.88 17.98
CA ILE A 418 -1.73 -5.39 17.76
C ILE A 418 -1.35 -6.34 18.90
#